data_fb5717bd13682382f8f8d99d5bb2faa8
#
_entry.id   fb5717bd13682382f8f8d99d5bb2faa8
#
_cell.length_a   1.000
_cell.length_b   1.000
_cell.length_c   1.000
_cell.angle_alpha   90.00
_cell.angle_beta   90.00
_cell.angle_gamma   90.00
#
_symmetry.space_group_name_H-M   'P 1'
#
loop_
_entity.id
_entity.type
_entity.pdbx_description
1 polymer ?
#
loop_
_entity_poly.entity_id
_entity_poly.type
_entity_poly.pdbx_seq_one_letter_code
_entity_poly.pdbx_strand_id
1 'polypeptide(L)'
;IAEAIRRGFDYDTIFNITKIDRWFLDKIAVLVEMEKKLKEAGELEKELLAEAKRLEFPDSVIGKLTGKTAKEIKKLRNQFGIHAAYKMVDTCAAEFEASTPYYYSVFGSENEVEELSKKKKVMVLGSGPIRIGQGIEFDYCSVHSVWALRDAGYETIIVNNNPETVSTDFDVADKLYFEPLT
;
A
#
# COMPACT_ATOMS: atom_id res chain seq x y z
N ILE A 1 20.57 -6.45 1.12
CA ILE A 1 20.58 -6.04 2.54
C ILE A 1 19.81 -7.08 3.38
N ALA A 2 18.50 -7.29 3.17
CA ALA A 2 17.69 -8.24 3.97
C ALA A 2 18.33 -9.64 4.05
N GLU A 3 18.88 -10.15 2.93
CA GLU A 3 19.56 -11.44 2.91
C GLU A 3 20.84 -11.46 3.75
N ALA A 4 21.59 -10.36 3.77
CA ALA A 4 22.77 -10.25 4.62
C ALA A 4 22.37 -10.31 6.11
N ILE A 5 21.30 -9.60 6.49
CA ILE A 5 20.75 -9.63 7.86
C ILE A 5 20.28 -11.05 8.21
N ARG A 6 19.57 -11.76 7.31
CA ARG A 6 19.14 -13.16 7.53
C ARG A 6 20.31 -14.10 7.76
N ARG A 7 21.45 -13.84 7.13
CA ARG A 7 22.71 -14.62 7.31
C ARG A 7 23.51 -14.20 8.52
N GLY A 8 23.08 -13.20 9.28
CA GLY A 8 23.72 -12.77 10.52
C GLY A 8 24.93 -11.85 10.33
N PHE A 9 25.05 -11.18 9.18
CA PHE A 9 26.06 -10.12 9.04
C PHE A 9 25.71 -8.97 9.98
N ASP A 10 26.74 -8.47 10.69
CA ASP A 10 26.58 -7.33 11.59
C ASP A 10 26.36 -6.02 10.82
N TYR A 11 25.74 -5.05 11.48
CA TYR A 11 25.40 -3.77 10.86
C TYR A 11 26.62 -2.94 10.47
N ASP A 12 27.73 -3.08 11.20
CA ASP A 12 28.93 -2.33 10.88
C ASP A 12 29.56 -2.82 9.58
N THR A 13 29.57 -4.13 9.38
CA THR A 13 30.01 -4.73 8.10
C THR A 13 29.12 -4.26 6.95
N ILE A 14 27.79 -4.32 7.10
CA ILE A 14 26.85 -3.87 6.06
C ILE A 14 27.03 -2.37 5.78
N PHE A 15 27.08 -1.54 6.82
CA PHE A 15 27.29 -0.10 6.71
C PHE A 15 28.63 0.25 6.03
N ASN A 16 29.72 -0.42 6.40
CA ASN A 16 31.04 -0.12 5.85
C ASN A 16 31.12 -0.40 4.33
N ILE A 17 30.37 -1.38 3.85
CA ILE A 17 30.31 -1.73 2.44
C ILE A 17 29.33 -0.83 1.68
N THR A 18 28.14 -0.63 2.22
CA THR A 18 27.00 -0.01 1.50
C THR A 18 26.85 1.48 1.76
N LYS A 19 27.34 1.97 2.89
CA LYS A 19 27.12 3.31 3.47
C LYS A 19 25.64 3.63 3.74
N ILE A 20 24.76 2.61 3.77
CA ILE A 20 23.35 2.75 4.16
C ILE A 20 23.28 2.97 5.66
N ASP A 21 22.60 4.03 6.07
CA ASP A 21 22.44 4.38 7.49
C ASP A 21 21.83 3.22 8.29
N ARG A 22 22.32 3.05 9.52
CA ARG A 22 21.90 1.95 10.42
C ARG A 22 20.40 1.99 10.73
N TRP A 23 19.79 3.16 10.73
CA TRP A 23 18.35 3.29 10.91
C TRP A 23 17.55 2.48 9.86
N PHE A 24 17.98 2.52 8.59
CA PHE A 24 17.35 1.70 7.54
C PHE A 24 17.61 0.21 7.72
N LEU A 25 18.78 -0.15 8.22
CA LEU A 25 19.11 -1.55 8.53
C LEU A 25 18.20 -2.08 9.64
N ASP A 26 17.94 -1.30 10.69
CA ASP A 26 17.00 -1.63 11.76
C ASP A 26 15.59 -1.85 11.22
N LYS A 27 15.12 -1.00 10.32
CA LYS A 27 13.77 -1.15 9.71
C LYS A 27 13.67 -2.42 8.87
N ILE A 28 14.72 -2.76 8.12
CA ILE A 28 14.76 -4.02 7.36
C ILE A 28 14.83 -5.23 8.31
N ALA A 29 15.55 -5.11 9.41
CA ALA A 29 15.64 -6.20 10.40
C ALA A 29 14.29 -6.54 11.02
N VAL A 30 13.41 -5.56 11.24
CA VAL A 30 12.02 -5.80 11.70
C VAL A 30 11.28 -6.75 10.75
N LEU A 31 11.44 -6.55 9.43
CA LEU A 31 10.82 -7.42 8.43
C LEU A 31 11.44 -8.82 8.44
N VAL A 32 12.78 -8.92 8.57
CA VAL A 32 13.48 -10.21 8.65
C VAL A 32 13.07 -10.99 9.90
N GLU A 33 12.91 -10.32 11.03
CA GLU A 33 12.44 -10.94 12.27
C GLU A 33 10.97 -11.44 12.14
N MET A 34 10.11 -10.66 11.48
CA MET A 34 8.74 -11.10 11.20
C MET A 34 8.72 -12.33 10.29
N GLU A 35 9.56 -12.37 9.24
CA GLU A 35 9.70 -13.58 8.41
C GLU A 35 10.09 -14.81 9.24
N LYS A 36 10.98 -14.63 10.21
CA LYS A 36 11.41 -15.71 11.12
C LYS A 36 10.25 -16.16 12.01
N LYS A 37 9.55 -15.22 12.66
CA LYS A 37 8.36 -15.55 13.48
C LYS A 37 7.33 -16.33 12.67
N LEU A 38 7.05 -15.92 11.44
CA LEU A 38 6.08 -16.61 10.55
C LEU A 38 6.54 -18.01 10.16
N LYS A 39 7.84 -18.24 9.92
CA LYS A 39 8.40 -19.57 9.60
C LYS A 39 8.38 -20.52 10.77
N GLU A 40 8.60 -20.00 11.98
CA GLU A 40 8.66 -20.77 13.22
C GLU A 40 7.25 -21.02 13.82
N ALA A 41 6.22 -20.30 13.34
CA ALA A 41 4.87 -20.45 13.81
C ALA A 41 4.29 -21.80 13.39
N GLY A 42 3.93 -22.63 14.36
CA GLY A 42 3.22 -23.90 14.11
C GLY A 42 1.79 -23.66 13.65
N GLU A 43 1.06 -22.80 14.36
CA GLU A 43 -0.26 -22.32 14.01
C GLU A 43 -0.24 -20.79 13.89
N LEU A 44 -0.95 -20.27 12.90
CA LEU A 44 -0.99 -18.82 12.64
C LEU A 44 -2.13 -18.20 13.46
N GLU A 45 -1.77 -17.69 14.62
CA GLU A 45 -2.70 -17.01 15.53
C GLU A 45 -3.07 -15.61 15.03
N LYS A 46 -4.18 -15.07 15.56
CA LYS A 46 -4.72 -13.77 15.18
C LYS A 46 -3.71 -12.65 15.36
N GLU A 47 -3.04 -12.61 16.50
CA GLU A 47 -2.08 -11.55 16.88
C GLU A 47 -0.89 -11.52 15.93
N LEU A 48 -0.31 -12.67 15.61
CA LEU A 48 0.81 -12.80 14.68
C LEU A 48 0.40 -12.41 13.26
N LEU A 49 -0.79 -12.85 12.80
CA LEU A 49 -1.30 -12.47 11.49
C LEU A 49 -1.58 -10.97 11.41
N ALA A 50 -2.15 -10.38 12.46
CA ALA A 50 -2.40 -8.94 12.52
C ALA A 50 -1.09 -8.13 12.52
N GLU A 51 -0.06 -8.58 13.26
CA GLU A 51 1.26 -7.96 13.26
C GLU A 51 1.91 -8.02 11.87
N ALA A 52 1.88 -9.17 11.22
CA ALA A 52 2.40 -9.35 9.86
C ALA A 52 1.66 -8.45 8.85
N LYS A 53 0.33 -8.33 8.97
CA LYS A 53 -0.45 -7.43 8.08
C LYS A 53 -0.15 -5.96 8.35
N ARG A 54 0.07 -5.53 9.59
CA ARG A 54 0.51 -4.16 9.90
C ARG A 54 1.89 -3.82 9.33
N LEU A 55 2.75 -4.83 9.16
CA LEU A 55 4.04 -4.73 8.47
C LEU A 55 3.91 -4.92 6.94
N GLU A 56 2.70 -4.85 6.40
CA GLU A 56 2.37 -4.91 4.97
C GLU A 56 2.79 -6.22 4.27
N PHE A 57 2.96 -7.33 5.00
CA PHE A 57 3.23 -8.62 4.37
C PHE A 57 2.04 -9.05 3.49
N PRO A 58 2.24 -9.31 2.18
CA PRO A 58 1.20 -9.83 1.30
C PRO A 58 0.73 -11.23 1.74
N ASP A 59 -0.56 -11.52 1.53
CA ASP A 59 -1.13 -12.85 1.87
C ASP A 59 -0.35 -13.99 1.18
N SER A 60 0.20 -13.75 -0.02
CA SER A 60 1.02 -14.71 -0.75
C SER A 60 2.37 -14.99 -0.08
N VAL A 61 2.98 -13.97 0.52
CA VAL A 61 4.27 -14.10 1.24
C VAL A 61 4.04 -14.80 2.58
N ILE A 62 3.03 -14.38 3.34
CA ILE A 62 2.65 -15.06 4.59
C ILE A 62 2.37 -16.54 4.31
N GLY A 63 1.61 -16.82 3.26
CA GLY A 63 1.32 -18.19 2.85
C GLY A 63 2.58 -19.02 2.58
N LYS A 64 3.53 -18.49 1.82
CA LYS A 64 4.83 -19.16 1.56
C LYS A 64 5.61 -19.46 2.83
N LEU A 65 5.63 -18.52 3.78
CA LEU A 65 6.38 -18.66 5.03
C LEU A 65 5.74 -19.66 6.00
N THR A 66 4.40 -19.79 5.96
CA THR A 66 3.63 -20.66 6.86
C THR A 66 3.15 -21.96 6.22
N GLY A 67 3.56 -22.26 4.98
CA GLY A 67 3.13 -23.46 4.25
C GLY A 67 1.67 -23.45 3.81
N LYS A 68 1.05 -22.28 3.66
CA LYS A 68 -0.35 -22.08 3.27
C LYS A 68 -0.46 -21.36 1.92
N THR A 69 -1.63 -21.42 1.31
CA THR A 69 -1.93 -20.62 0.11
C THR A 69 -2.39 -19.20 0.48
N ALA A 70 -2.26 -18.26 -0.44
CA ALA A 70 -2.78 -16.90 -0.24
C ALA A 70 -4.30 -16.88 0.03
N LYS A 71 -5.06 -17.83 -0.57
CA LYS A 71 -6.51 -17.95 -0.31
C LYS A 71 -6.82 -18.37 1.12
N GLU A 72 -6.03 -19.27 1.68
CA GLU A 72 -6.19 -19.70 3.09
C GLU A 72 -5.84 -18.56 4.03
N ILE A 73 -4.76 -17.80 3.77
CA ILE A 73 -4.42 -16.61 4.55
C ILE A 73 -5.55 -15.56 4.47
N LYS A 74 -6.07 -15.28 3.28
CA LYS A 74 -7.21 -14.36 3.10
C LYS A 74 -8.45 -14.82 3.87
N LYS A 75 -8.76 -16.12 3.85
CA LYS A 75 -9.87 -16.69 4.62
C LYS A 75 -9.65 -16.51 6.12
N LEU A 76 -8.44 -16.82 6.60
CA LEU A 76 -8.08 -16.72 8.01
C LEU A 76 -8.15 -15.29 8.52
N ARG A 77 -7.57 -14.30 7.80
CA ARG A 77 -7.65 -12.91 8.22
C ARG A 77 -9.08 -12.38 8.23
N ASN A 78 -9.94 -12.83 7.29
CA ASN A 78 -11.35 -12.46 7.32
C ASN A 78 -12.08 -13.05 8.53
N GLN A 79 -11.78 -14.29 8.92
CA GLN A 79 -12.31 -14.91 10.14
C GLN A 79 -11.87 -14.16 11.41
N PHE A 80 -10.65 -13.65 11.43
CA PHE A 80 -10.13 -12.86 12.54
C PHE A 80 -10.56 -11.37 12.51
N GLY A 81 -11.28 -10.96 11.48
CA GLY A 81 -11.71 -9.56 11.31
C GLY A 81 -10.56 -8.62 10.95
N ILE A 82 -9.50 -9.13 10.30
CA ILE A 82 -8.34 -8.34 9.85
C ILE A 82 -8.62 -7.86 8.43
N HIS A 83 -8.98 -6.60 8.29
CA HIS A 83 -9.31 -5.95 7.03
C HIS A 83 -8.42 -4.74 6.80
N ALA A 84 -8.22 -4.39 5.52
CA ALA A 84 -7.60 -3.12 5.20
C ALA A 84 -8.55 -1.97 5.57
N ALA A 85 -7.98 -0.90 6.08
CA ALA A 85 -8.59 0.40 6.26
C ALA A 85 -7.86 1.41 5.37
N TYR A 86 -8.44 2.58 5.16
CA TYR A 86 -7.84 3.60 4.33
C TYR A 86 -7.64 4.86 5.15
N LYS A 87 -6.45 5.42 5.06
CA LYS A 87 -6.06 6.66 5.71
C LYS A 87 -5.91 7.76 4.67
N MET A 88 -6.24 8.99 5.06
CA MET A 88 -5.98 10.17 4.25
C MET A 88 -4.50 10.57 4.37
N VAL A 89 -3.91 10.99 3.25
CA VAL A 89 -2.54 11.52 3.27
C VAL A 89 -2.56 12.89 3.93
N ASP A 90 -1.81 13.04 5.02
CA ASP A 90 -1.61 14.34 5.65
C ASP A 90 -0.59 15.16 4.84
N THR A 91 -1.08 16.13 4.11
CA THR A 91 -0.27 17.06 3.31
C THR A 91 0.12 18.32 4.07
N CYS A 92 -0.28 18.44 5.34
CA CYS A 92 -0.10 19.64 6.18
C CYS A 92 0.87 19.40 7.34
N ALA A 93 1.58 18.27 7.39
CA ALA A 93 2.54 17.90 8.45
C ALA A 93 1.95 18.03 9.88
N ALA A 94 0.68 17.72 10.05
CA ALA A 94 -0.10 17.84 11.28
C ALA A 94 -0.19 19.28 11.84
N GLU A 95 0.19 20.30 11.08
CA GLU A 95 0.03 21.70 11.49
C GLU A 95 -1.41 22.18 11.31
N PHE A 96 -2.13 21.64 10.34
CA PHE A 96 -3.52 21.92 10.05
C PHE A 96 -4.24 20.62 9.68
N GLU A 97 -5.57 20.64 9.77
CA GLU A 97 -6.38 19.52 9.28
C GLU A 97 -6.23 19.40 7.77
N ALA A 98 -5.72 18.26 7.30
CA ALA A 98 -5.59 17.99 5.89
C ALA A 98 -6.97 17.71 5.26
N SER A 99 -7.23 18.32 4.11
CA SER A 99 -8.45 18.11 3.33
C SER A 99 -8.07 17.78 1.90
N THR A 100 -7.51 16.58 1.71
CA THR A 100 -7.08 16.10 0.40
C THR A 100 -7.87 14.86 -0.01
N PRO A 101 -8.10 14.64 -1.31
CA PRO A 101 -8.77 13.41 -1.79
C PRO A 101 -7.83 12.20 -1.83
N TYR A 102 -6.70 12.24 -1.15
CA TYR A 102 -5.61 11.25 -1.23
C TYR A 102 -5.70 10.22 -0.13
N TYR A 103 -5.79 8.96 -0.53
CA TYR A 103 -5.90 7.83 0.39
C TYR A 103 -4.87 6.75 0.10
N TYR A 104 -4.50 6.00 1.14
CA TYR A 104 -3.65 4.82 1.06
C TYR A 104 -4.17 3.73 2.00
N SER A 105 -3.94 2.46 1.67
CA SER A 105 -4.37 1.35 2.51
C SER A 105 -3.40 1.06 3.65
N VAL A 106 -3.96 0.65 4.77
CA VAL A 106 -3.22 0.14 5.93
C VAL A 106 -4.01 -1.00 6.56
N PHE A 107 -3.34 -1.84 7.35
CA PHE A 107 -4.03 -2.80 8.21
C PHE A 107 -4.13 -2.22 9.63
N GLY A 108 -5.11 -1.38 9.84
CA GLY A 108 -5.42 -0.71 11.10
C GLY A 108 -6.90 -0.81 11.48
N SER A 109 -7.28 -0.13 12.56
CA SER A 109 -8.66 -0.15 13.08
C SER A 109 -9.52 1.02 12.57
N GLU A 110 -8.90 2.06 12.04
CA GLU A 110 -9.57 3.31 11.68
C GLU A 110 -9.60 3.49 10.17
N ASN A 111 -10.77 3.81 9.63
CA ASN A 111 -10.98 4.15 8.23
C ASN A 111 -11.39 5.61 8.12
N GLU A 112 -10.63 6.40 7.38
CA GLU A 112 -10.85 7.84 7.20
C GLU A 112 -11.58 8.19 5.90
N VAL A 113 -11.98 7.17 5.13
CA VAL A 113 -12.75 7.43 3.90
C VAL A 113 -14.17 7.80 4.25
N GLU A 114 -14.54 9.03 3.94
CA GLU A 114 -15.91 9.49 4.05
C GLU A 114 -16.73 9.17 2.79
N GLU A 115 -18.03 8.89 2.98
CA GLU A 115 -18.95 8.72 1.87
C GLU A 115 -19.45 10.08 1.40
N LEU A 116 -18.81 10.63 0.36
CA LEU A 116 -19.07 11.99 -0.12
C LEU A 116 -20.44 12.14 -0.80
N SER A 117 -20.96 11.08 -1.41
CA SER A 117 -22.22 11.18 -2.15
C SER A 117 -22.92 9.83 -2.33
N LYS A 118 -24.23 9.91 -2.68
CA LYS A 118 -25.04 8.75 -3.11
C LYS A 118 -24.97 8.48 -4.62
N LYS A 119 -24.12 9.19 -5.35
CA LYS A 119 -23.92 8.99 -6.79
C LYS A 119 -23.34 7.60 -7.06
N LYS A 120 -23.58 7.10 -8.26
CA LYS A 120 -22.85 5.91 -8.74
C LYS A 120 -21.37 6.23 -8.82
N LYS A 121 -20.56 5.31 -8.33
CA LYS A 121 -19.10 5.46 -8.30
C LYS A 121 -18.46 4.71 -9.46
N VAL A 122 -17.49 5.32 -10.12
CA VAL A 122 -16.69 4.69 -11.18
C VAL A 122 -15.21 4.83 -10.82
N MET A 123 -14.50 3.71 -10.84
CA MET A 123 -13.07 3.67 -10.59
C MET A 123 -12.32 3.60 -11.93
N VAL A 124 -11.38 4.51 -12.11
CA VAL A 124 -10.43 4.53 -13.22
C VAL A 124 -9.09 4.02 -12.70
N LEU A 125 -8.58 2.95 -13.29
CA LEU A 125 -7.25 2.45 -12.98
C LEU A 125 -6.22 3.24 -13.79
N GLY A 126 -5.28 3.85 -13.11
CA GLY A 126 -4.19 4.58 -13.72
C GLY A 126 -3.26 3.68 -14.53
N SER A 127 -2.36 4.28 -15.29
CA SER A 127 -1.43 3.56 -16.16
C SER A 127 -0.25 2.90 -15.42
N GLY A 128 -0.09 3.21 -14.14
CA GLY A 128 1.06 2.78 -13.35
C GLY A 128 2.37 3.50 -13.75
N PRO A 129 3.53 2.91 -13.49
CA PRO A 129 4.81 3.52 -13.83
C PRO A 129 4.98 3.66 -15.34
N ILE A 130 5.48 4.82 -15.78
CA ILE A 130 5.82 5.05 -17.19
C ILE A 130 6.98 4.12 -17.56
N ARG A 131 6.82 3.38 -18.65
CA ARG A 131 7.85 2.50 -19.20
C ARG A 131 8.63 3.21 -20.30
N ILE A 132 9.83 2.72 -20.62
CA ILE A 132 10.62 3.23 -21.74
C ILE A 132 9.79 3.18 -23.02
N GLY A 133 9.71 4.30 -23.75
CA GLY A 133 8.90 4.44 -24.96
C GLY A 133 7.45 4.87 -24.74
N GLN A 134 7.02 5.04 -23.50
CA GLN A 134 5.74 5.63 -23.12
C GLN A 134 5.94 7.10 -22.70
N GLY A 135 4.94 7.93 -22.94
CA GLY A 135 4.88 9.30 -22.50
C GLY A 135 3.66 9.60 -21.64
N ILE A 136 3.45 10.86 -21.33
CA ILE A 136 2.37 11.36 -20.49
C ILE A 136 0.97 11.08 -21.06
N GLU A 137 0.86 10.81 -22.35
CA GLU A 137 -0.40 10.49 -23.05
C GLU A 137 -1.18 9.33 -22.42
N PHE A 138 -0.49 8.36 -21.82
CA PHE A 138 -1.16 7.25 -21.13
C PHE A 138 -1.87 7.69 -19.86
N ASP A 139 -1.25 8.60 -19.12
CA ASP A 139 -1.84 9.17 -17.92
C ASP A 139 -2.95 10.17 -18.27
N TYR A 140 -2.74 10.95 -19.32
CA TYR A 140 -3.71 11.91 -19.81
C TYR A 140 -5.03 11.27 -20.26
N CYS A 141 -4.99 10.06 -20.81
CA CYS A 141 -6.20 9.28 -21.10
C CYS A 141 -7.01 9.00 -19.83
N SER A 142 -6.35 8.72 -18.70
CA SER A 142 -7.01 8.53 -17.41
C SER A 142 -7.70 9.82 -16.94
N VAL A 143 -7.06 10.96 -17.10
CA VAL A 143 -7.62 12.30 -16.78
C VAL A 143 -8.89 12.56 -17.58
N HIS A 144 -8.84 12.38 -18.91
CA HIS A 144 -10.00 12.58 -19.77
C HIS A 144 -11.15 11.63 -19.47
N SER A 145 -10.84 10.38 -19.12
CA SER A 145 -11.85 9.42 -18.70
C SER A 145 -12.56 9.87 -17.43
N VAL A 146 -11.82 10.39 -16.46
CA VAL A 146 -12.38 10.93 -15.21
C VAL A 146 -13.28 12.13 -15.48
N TRP A 147 -12.83 13.08 -16.29
CA TRP A 147 -13.62 14.27 -16.61
C TRP A 147 -14.92 13.91 -17.32
N ALA A 148 -14.87 13.03 -18.31
CA ALA A 148 -16.07 12.57 -19.02
C ALA A 148 -17.07 11.86 -18.08
N LEU A 149 -16.58 11.06 -17.13
CA LEU A 149 -17.42 10.39 -16.14
C LEU A 149 -18.00 11.38 -15.13
N ARG A 150 -17.24 12.37 -14.70
CA ARG A 150 -17.71 13.45 -13.82
C ARG A 150 -18.83 14.24 -14.50
N ASP A 151 -18.64 14.62 -15.76
CA ASP A 151 -19.65 15.33 -16.56
C ASP A 151 -20.92 14.49 -16.75
N ALA A 152 -20.79 13.18 -16.83
CA ALA A 152 -21.92 12.24 -16.84
C ALA A 152 -22.58 12.02 -15.47
N GLY A 153 -22.11 12.70 -14.42
CA GLY A 153 -22.72 12.72 -13.10
C GLY A 153 -22.29 11.60 -12.14
N TYR A 154 -21.21 10.89 -12.44
CA TYR A 154 -20.65 9.89 -11.54
C TYR A 154 -19.73 10.54 -10.48
N GLU A 155 -19.57 9.87 -9.34
CA GLU A 155 -18.46 10.09 -8.41
C GLU A 155 -17.25 9.30 -8.95
N THR A 156 -16.14 9.99 -9.12
CA THR A 156 -14.94 9.44 -9.78
C THR A 156 -13.85 9.10 -8.80
N ILE A 157 -13.24 7.94 -9.00
CA ILE A 157 -12.16 7.43 -8.17
C ILE A 157 -11.01 7.07 -9.09
N ILE A 158 -9.79 7.54 -8.77
CA ILE A 158 -8.56 7.07 -9.41
C ILE A 158 -7.80 6.16 -8.46
N VAL A 159 -7.20 5.11 -9.02
CA VAL A 159 -6.20 4.29 -8.34
C VAL A 159 -4.92 4.34 -9.15
N ASN A 160 -3.83 4.83 -8.55
CA ASN A 160 -2.51 4.87 -9.20
C ASN A 160 -1.41 4.74 -8.14
N ASN A 161 -0.26 4.21 -8.53
CA ASN A 161 0.91 4.10 -7.65
C ASN A 161 1.95 5.21 -7.87
N ASN A 162 1.77 6.07 -8.86
CA ASN A 162 2.66 7.20 -9.13
C ASN A 162 2.07 8.49 -8.58
N PRO A 163 2.65 9.12 -7.55
CA PRO A 163 2.14 10.37 -6.98
C PRO A 163 2.51 11.61 -7.81
N GLU A 164 3.41 11.49 -8.78
CA GLU A 164 4.00 12.60 -9.54
C GLU A 164 3.50 12.61 -11.00
N THR A 165 2.18 12.45 -11.21
CA THR A 165 1.61 12.45 -12.56
C THR A 165 0.29 13.21 -12.60
N VAL A 166 -0.16 13.60 -13.80
CA VAL A 166 -1.32 14.49 -13.96
C VAL A 166 -2.62 13.89 -13.40
N SER A 167 -2.83 12.58 -13.56
CA SER A 167 -4.04 11.92 -13.03
C SER A 167 -4.10 11.90 -11.51
N THR A 168 -2.99 12.13 -10.82
CA THR A 168 -2.90 12.16 -9.37
C THR A 168 -2.94 13.56 -8.78
N ASP A 169 -3.22 14.58 -9.58
CA ASP A 169 -3.47 15.92 -9.09
C ASP A 169 -4.80 15.97 -8.30
N PHE A 170 -4.82 16.78 -7.24
CA PHE A 170 -5.91 16.81 -6.27
C PHE A 170 -7.27 17.24 -6.84
N ASP A 171 -7.29 17.91 -7.98
CA ASP A 171 -8.50 18.44 -8.64
C ASP A 171 -9.04 17.54 -9.76
N VAL A 172 -8.34 16.46 -10.09
CA VAL A 172 -8.71 15.57 -11.19
C VAL A 172 -9.89 14.67 -10.83
N ALA A 173 -9.85 13.96 -9.70
CA ALA A 173 -10.89 13.02 -9.27
C ALA A 173 -11.47 13.40 -7.90
N ASP A 174 -12.66 12.85 -7.58
CA ASP A 174 -13.28 13.06 -6.26
C ASP A 174 -12.50 12.32 -5.16
N LYS A 175 -11.90 11.16 -5.50
CA LYS A 175 -11.01 10.39 -4.61
C LYS A 175 -9.86 9.77 -5.39
N LEU A 176 -8.70 9.70 -4.74
CA LEU A 176 -7.51 9.11 -5.29
C LEU A 176 -6.89 8.14 -4.27
N TYR A 177 -6.65 6.91 -4.71
CA TYR A 177 -6.00 5.89 -3.90
C TYR A 177 -4.61 5.59 -4.46
N PHE A 178 -3.60 5.75 -3.60
CA PHE A 178 -2.23 5.35 -3.92
C PHE A 178 -2.05 3.88 -3.59
N GLU A 179 -2.16 3.03 -4.62
CA GLU A 179 -2.08 1.58 -4.50
C GLU A 179 -1.27 0.98 -5.64
N PRO A 180 -0.57 -0.13 -5.40
CA PRO A 180 0.07 -0.88 -6.47
C PRO A 180 -0.96 -1.41 -7.47
N LEU A 181 -0.65 -1.25 -8.76
CA LEU A 181 -1.49 -1.77 -9.85
C LEU A 181 -1.03 -3.18 -10.28
N THR A 182 -1.04 -4.14 -9.36
CA THR A 182 -0.57 -5.54 -9.57
C THR A 182 -1.66 -6.56 -9.28
#